data_ff6a9525ebffd048b642abe1febd49c3
#
_entry.id   ff6a9525ebffd048b642abe1febd49c3
#
_cell.length_a   1.000
_cell.length_b   1.000
_cell.length_c   1.000
_cell.angle_alpha   90.00
_cell.angle_beta   90.00
_cell.angle_gamma   90.00
#
_symmetry.space_group_name_H-M   'P 1'
#
loop_
_entity.id
_entity.type
_entity.pdbx_description
1 polymer ?
#
loop_
_entity_poly.entity_id
_entity_poly.type
_entity_poly.pdbx_seq_one_letter_code
_entity_poly.pdbx_strand_id
1 'polypeptide(L)'
;MPERLVPPVLLASVVAYFNPRRVILFGSTARGEAGPDSDIDLLVIVDDDTPPEKLTFSAGYEARRAYSDGSADVIPCRVATFQAKSRIAGTIPYEAAHDGVVVYEKR
;
A
#
# COMPACT_ATOMS: atom_id res chain seq x y z
N MET A 1 -11.02 -6.28 -12.35
CA MET A 1 -11.18 -5.15 -11.42
C MET A 1 -9.99 -5.12 -10.46
N PRO A 2 -9.31 -3.98 -10.33
CA PRO A 2 -8.15 -3.89 -9.44
C PRO A 2 -8.43 -4.30 -8.00
N GLU A 3 -9.64 -4.03 -7.52
CA GLU A 3 -10.04 -4.36 -6.15
C GLU A 3 -10.00 -5.85 -5.86
N ARG A 4 -10.05 -6.69 -6.89
CA ARG A 4 -10.02 -8.15 -6.72
C ARG A 4 -8.61 -8.68 -6.46
N LEU A 5 -7.59 -7.87 -6.71
CA LEU A 5 -6.20 -8.25 -6.46
C LEU A 5 -5.85 -8.16 -4.98
N VAL A 6 -6.67 -7.45 -4.21
CA VAL A 6 -6.47 -7.27 -2.77
C VAL A 6 -7.72 -7.74 -2.04
N PRO A 7 -7.58 -8.59 -1.02
CA PRO A 7 -8.76 -9.02 -0.25
C PRO A 7 -9.54 -7.81 0.28
N PRO A 8 -10.87 -7.81 0.13
CA PRO A 8 -11.68 -6.66 0.56
C PRO A 8 -11.51 -6.30 2.04
N VAL A 9 -11.33 -7.29 2.91
CA VAL A 9 -11.13 -7.05 4.34
C VAL A 9 -9.84 -6.27 4.57
N LEU A 10 -8.76 -6.64 3.88
CA LEU A 10 -7.48 -5.96 4.01
C LEU A 10 -7.58 -4.52 3.52
N LEU A 11 -8.12 -4.32 2.33
CA LEU A 11 -8.22 -2.98 1.75
C LEU A 11 -9.11 -2.08 2.60
N ALA A 12 -10.26 -2.57 3.04
CA ALA A 12 -11.17 -1.80 3.88
C ALA A 12 -10.50 -1.38 5.19
N SER A 13 -9.74 -2.28 5.81
CA SER A 13 -9.04 -2.00 7.06
C SER A 13 -7.98 -0.92 6.88
N VAL A 14 -7.21 -1.01 5.80
CA VAL A 14 -6.15 -0.04 5.47
C VAL A 14 -6.76 1.34 5.20
N VAL A 15 -7.82 1.39 4.42
CA VAL A 15 -8.49 2.66 4.08
C VAL A 15 -9.08 3.30 5.32
N ALA A 16 -9.73 2.52 6.19
CA ALA A 16 -10.33 3.04 7.43
C ALA A 16 -9.27 3.60 8.37
N TYR A 17 -8.13 2.93 8.47
CA TYR A 17 -7.07 3.34 9.41
C TYR A 17 -6.35 4.61 8.94
N PHE A 18 -5.95 4.66 7.67
CA PHE A 18 -5.10 5.72 7.15
C PHE A 18 -5.87 6.87 6.51
N ASN A 19 -7.10 6.65 6.06
CA ASN A 19 -7.84 7.63 5.25
C ASN A 19 -6.94 8.14 4.12
N PRO A 20 -6.37 7.25 3.28
CA PRO A 20 -5.32 7.61 2.35
C PRO A 20 -5.86 8.30 1.11
N ARG A 21 -4.96 8.96 0.39
CA ARG A 21 -5.26 9.48 -0.94
C ARG A 21 -5.30 8.37 -1.96
N ARG A 22 -4.42 7.39 -1.81
CA ARG A 22 -4.26 6.31 -2.79
C ARG A 22 -3.65 5.10 -2.12
N VAL A 23 -4.01 3.92 -2.60
CA VAL A 23 -3.34 2.67 -2.22
C VAL A 23 -2.89 1.99 -3.50
N ILE A 24 -1.61 1.63 -3.58
CA ILE A 24 -1.02 0.98 -4.74
C ILE A 24 -0.53 -0.40 -4.35
N LEU A 25 -1.04 -1.42 -5.04
CA LEU A 25 -0.51 -2.77 -4.95
C LEU A 25 0.76 -2.85 -5.79
N PHE A 26 1.85 -3.33 -5.22
CA PHE A 26 3.10 -3.47 -5.96
C PHE A 26 3.75 -4.82 -5.65
N GLY A 27 4.96 -5.06 -6.17
CA GLY A 27 5.65 -6.31 -5.95
C GLY A 27 5.14 -7.44 -6.83
N SER A 28 5.39 -8.69 -6.43
CA SER A 28 5.12 -9.86 -7.25
C SER A 28 3.62 -10.03 -7.56
N THR A 29 2.74 -9.71 -6.62
CA THR A 29 1.30 -9.83 -6.84
C THR A 29 0.84 -8.90 -7.96
N ALA A 30 1.35 -7.66 -7.97
CA ALA A 30 0.98 -6.69 -9.00
C ALA A 30 1.50 -7.11 -10.38
N ARG A 31 2.64 -7.78 -10.42
CA ARG A 31 3.24 -8.23 -11.69
C ARG A 31 2.65 -9.57 -12.20
N GLY A 32 1.72 -10.16 -11.44
CA GLY A 32 1.15 -11.45 -11.83
C GLY A 32 2.07 -12.63 -11.60
N GLU A 33 3.12 -12.44 -10.80
CA GLU A 33 4.14 -13.47 -10.52
C GLU A 33 3.92 -14.17 -9.19
N ALA A 34 2.87 -13.76 -8.45
CA ALA A 34 2.63 -14.26 -7.10
C ALA A 34 2.22 -15.71 -7.10
N GLY A 35 2.82 -16.48 -6.20
CA GLY A 35 2.36 -17.82 -5.85
C GLY A 35 1.44 -17.79 -4.65
N PRO A 36 1.00 -18.98 -4.18
CA PRO A 36 0.04 -19.05 -3.06
C PRO A 36 0.57 -18.44 -1.76
N ASP A 37 1.89 -18.44 -1.58
CA ASP A 37 2.51 -17.96 -0.35
C ASP A 37 3.11 -16.56 -0.49
N SER A 38 2.83 -15.87 -1.60
CA SER A 38 3.37 -14.52 -1.80
C SER A 38 2.68 -13.51 -0.92
N ASP A 39 3.47 -12.57 -0.38
CA ASP A 39 2.97 -11.47 0.41
C ASP A 39 2.28 -10.45 -0.50
N ILE A 40 1.31 -9.75 0.07
CA ILE A 40 0.67 -8.62 -0.60
C ILE A 40 1.40 -7.36 -0.15
N ASP A 41 1.92 -6.60 -1.10
CA ASP A 41 2.65 -5.36 -0.82
C ASP A 41 1.79 -4.17 -1.19
N LEU A 42 1.46 -3.34 -0.20
CA LEU A 42 0.64 -2.14 -0.40
C LEU A 42 1.42 -0.90 -0.01
N LEU A 43 1.49 0.06 -0.92
CA LEU A 43 1.99 1.40 -0.62
C LEU A 43 0.78 2.29 -0.38
N VAL A 44 0.69 2.88 0.81
CA VAL A 44 -0.44 3.70 1.24
C VAL A 44 -0.01 5.15 1.22
N ILE A 45 -0.52 5.92 0.25
CA ILE A 45 -0.13 7.32 0.08
C ILE A 45 -1.09 8.19 0.90
N VAL A 46 -0.55 8.90 1.88
CA VAL A 46 -1.31 9.70 2.83
C VAL A 46 -0.97 11.18 2.68
N ASP A 47 -1.85 12.03 3.18
CA ASP A 47 -1.64 13.48 3.17
C ASP A 47 -0.34 13.86 3.90
N ASP A 48 0.26 14.96 3.48
CA ASP A 48 1.52 15.43 4.06
C ASP A 48 1.38 15.82 5.51
N ASP A 49 0.18 16.14 5.98
CA ASP A 49 -0.07 16.50 7.37
C ASP A 49 -0.40 15.29 8.25
N THR A 50 -0.32 14.09 7.73
CA THR A 50 -0.56 12.88 8.51
C THR A 50 0.43 12.80 9.67
N PRO A 51 -0.04 12.52 10.90
CA PRO A 51 0.85 12.46 12.07
C PRO A 51 1.94 11.40 11.90
N PRO A 52 3.18 11.68 12.38
CA PRO A 52 4.29 10.72 12.24
C PRO A 52 4.02 9.34 12.82
N GLU A 53 3.17 9.25 13.86
CA GLU A 53 2.83 7.97 14.47
C GLU A 53 2.15 7.02 13.47
N LYS A 54 1.52 7.56 12.43
CA LYS A 54 0.86 6.75 11.40
C LYS A 54 1.80 6.37 10.25
N LEU A 55 3.08 6.72 10.37
CA LEU A 55 4.06 6.41 9.32
C LEU A 55 5.08 5.36 9.76
N THR A 56 4.78 4.64 10.84
CA THR A 56 5.67 3.62 11.41
C THR A 56 5.29 2.24 10.92
N PHE A 57 6.19 1.27 11.12
CA PHE A 57 5.87 -0.14 10.87
C PHE A 57 4.71 -0.60 11.74
N SER A 58 4.64 -0.12 12.98
CA SER A 58 3.53 -0.46 13.88
C SER A 58 2.19 0.00 13.33
N ALA A 59 2.15 1.18 12.70
CA ALA A 59 0.93 1.68 12.09
C ALA A 59 0.50 0.78 10.94
N GLY A 60 1.43 0.35 10.10
CA GLY A 60 1.12 -0.58 9.01
C GLY A 60 0.55 -1.89 9.53
N TYR A 61 1.13 -2.42 10.60
CA TYR A 61 0.64 -3.64 11.22
C TYR A 61 -0.77 -3.44 11.79
N GLU A 62 -1.00 -2.34 12.50
CA GLU A 62 -2.33 -2.04 13.05
C GLU A 62 -3.39 -1.92 11.97
N ALA A 63 -3.05 -1.30 10.85
CA ALA A 63 -3.97 -1.10 9.74
C ALA A 63 -4.42 -2.43 9.11
N ARG A 64 -3.60 -3.48 9.22
CA ARG A 64 -3.91 -4.78 8.60
C ARG A 64 -4.41 -5.82 9.59
N ARG A 65 -4.64 -5.46 10.84
CA ARG A 65 -4.97 -6.44 11.89
C ARG A 65 -6.21 -7.28 11.58
N ALA A 66 -7.18 -6.73 10.87
CA ALA A 66 -8.39 -7.46 10.53
C ALA A 66 -8.16 -8.55 9.49
N TYR A 67 -7.01 -8.52 8.80
CA TYR A 67 -6.69 -9.49 7.75
C TYR A 67 -5.81 -10.60 8.34
N SER A 68 -6.34 -11.82 8.39
CA SER A 68 -5.64 -12.96 8.98
C SER A 68 -5.38 -14.09 8.00
N ASP A 69 -5.78 -13.94 6.73
CA ASP A 69 -5.72 -15.03 5.77
C ASP A 69 -4.38 -15.12 5.03
N GLY A 70 -3.43 -14.26 5.37
CA GLY A 70 -2.13 -14.27 4.71
C GLY A 70 -1.24 -13.16 5.19
N SER A 71 -0.09 -12.99 4.54
CA SER A 71 0.87 -11.95 4.88
C SER A 71 0.65 -10.73 4.01
N ALA A 72 0.78 -9.56 4.61
CA ALA A 72 0.70 -8.30 3.89
C ALA A 72 1.66 -7.28 4.50
N ASP A 73 2.40 -6.59 3.64
CA ASP A 73 3.25 -5.48 4.03
C ASP A 73 2.54 -4.19 3.65
N VAL A 74 2.19 -3.40 4.66
CA VAL A 74 1.48 -2.14 4.47
C VAL A 74 2.43 -1.01 4.81
N ILE A 75 2.81 -0.22 3.81
CA ILE A 75 3.86 0.79 3.91
C ILE A 75 3.25 2.17 3.69
N PRO A 76 3.11 2.98 4.75
CA PRO A 76 2.61 4.35 4.58
C PRO A 76 3.68 5.28 4.02
N CYS A 77 3.25 6.26 3.22
CA CYS A 77 4.15 7.18 2.55
C CYS A 77 3.40 8.50 2.31
N ARG A 78 4.03 9.63 2.64
CA ARG A 78 3.43 10.93 2.36
C ARG A 78 3.43 11.23 0.87
N VAL A 79 2.47 12.03 0.42
CA VAL A 79 2.36 12.44 -0.99
C VAL A 79 3.67 13.05 -1.48
N ALA A 80 4.27 13.98 -0.72
CA ALA A 80 5.50 14.64 -1.13
C ALA A 80 6.65 13.64 -1.28
N THR A 81 6.75 12.68 -0.38
CA THR A 81 7.77 11.63 -0.45
C THR A 81 7.56 10.75 -1.68
N PHE A 82 6.31 10.39 -1.95
CA PHE A 82 5.99 9.59 -3.13
C PHE A 82 6.39 10.33 -4.41
N GLN A 83 6.02 11.60 -4.52
CA GLN A 83 6.36 12.40 -5.70
C GLN A 83 7.87 12.52 -5.90
N ALA A 84 8.61 12.75 -4.82
CA ALA A 84 10.05 12.90 -4.92
C ALA A 84 10.75 11.61 -5.30
N LYS A 85 10.34 10.48 -4.68
CA LYS A 85 11.05 9.22 -4.84
C LYS A 85 10.54 8.35 -5.98
N SER A 86 9.37 8.64 -6.53
CA SER A 86 8.83 7.86 -7.65
C SER A 86 9.72 7.92 -8.89
N ARG A 87 10.64 8.87 -8.95
CA ARG A 87 11.60 9.03 -10.06
C ARG A 87 12.95 8.41 -9.76
N ILE A 88 13.16 7.86 -8.56
CA ILE A 88 14.45 7.35 -8.12
C ILE A 88 14.40 5.84 -8.14
N ALA A 89 15.07 5.23 -9.12
CA ALA A 89 15.13 3.78 -9.23
C ALA A 89 15.70 3.16 -7.96
N GLY A 90 15.17 2.01 -7.56
CA GLY A 90 15.58 1.32 -6.35
C GLY A 90 14.78 1.68 -5.11
N THR A 91 13.81 2.59 -5.23
CA THR A 91 12.93 2.94 -4.11
C THR A 91 11.57 2.27 -4.29
N ILE A 92 10.85 2.08 -3.17
CA ILE A 92 9.50 1.53 -3.20
C ILE A 92 8.54 2.45 -3.98
N PRO A 93 8.55 3.77 -3.79
CA PRO A 93 7.71 4.65 -4.63
C PRO A 93 7.96 4.51 -6.12
N TYR A 94 9.21 4.32 -6.54
CA TYR A 94 9.53 4.08 -7.94
C TYR A 94 8.87 2.79 -8.44
N GLU A 95 9.05 1.70 -7.71
CA GLU A 95 8.46 0.42 -8.09
C GLU A 95 6.94 0.51 -8.17
N ALA A 96 6.32 1.12 -7.17
CA ALA A 96 4.87 1.26 -7.14
C ALA A 96 4.35 2.11 -8.30
N ALA A 97 5.07 3.19 -8.65
CA ALA A 97 4.66 4.07 -9.73
C ALA A 97 4.79 3.42 -11.11
N HIS A 98 5.76 2.54 -11.29
CA HIS A 98 6.06 1.97 -12.62
C HIS A 98 5.39 0.61 -12.83
N ASP A 99 5.37 -0.25 -11.81
CA ASP A 99 4.85 -1.61 -11.94
C ASP A 99 3.60 -1.87 -11.09
N GLY A 100 3.18 -0.89 -10.30
CA GLY A 100 2.08 -1.08 -9.38
C GLY A 100 0.71 -0.91 -10.03
N VAL A 101 -0.30 -1.33 -9.27
CA VAL A 101 -1.71 -1.20 -9.66
C VAL A 101 -2.42 -0.38 -8.59
N VAL A 102 -3.05 0.72 -8.98
CA VAL A 102 -3.84 1.52 -8.04
C VAL A 102 -5.10 0.74 -7.71
N VAL A 103 -5.25 0.37 -6.43
CA VAL A 103 -6.41 -0.41 -5.97
C VAL A 103 -7.42 0.43 -5.20
N TYR A 104 -7.04 1.64 -4.83
CA TYR A 104 -7.94 2.60 -4.18
C TYR A 104 -7.47 4.01 -4.47
N GLU A 105 -8.42 4.89 -4.76
CA GLU A 105 -8.13 6.31 -4.95
C GLU A 105 -9.28 7.12 -4.36
N LYS A 106 -8.94 8.04 -3.46
CA LYS A 106 -9.91 8.91 -2.81
C LYS A 106 -10.37 9.99 -3.79
N ARG A 107 -11.65 10.26 -3.78
CA ARG A 107 -12.26 11.29 -4.63
C ARG A 107 -12.38 12.62 -3.92
#